data_d5efac9d188a2966e819ea78a1449efc
#
_entry.id   d5efac9d188a2966e819ea78a1449efc
#
_cell.length_a   1.000
_cell.length_b   1.000
_cell.length_c   1.000
_cell.angle_alpha   90.00
_cell.angle_beta   90.00
_cell.angle_gamma   90.00
#
_symmetry.space_group_name_H-M   'P 1'
#
loop_
_entity.id
_entity.type
_entity.pdbx_description
1 polymer ?
#
loop_
_entity_poly.entity_id
_entity_poly.type
_entity_poly.pdbx_seq_one_letter_code
_entity_poly.pdbx_strand_id
1 'polypeptide(L)'
;MRIAITGSSGLIGTALTAALEDAGHDLLHVVRHAPTTGRAEVQWDIDAGFVDADALEGVEAIVHLAGENIGQRWSDDIRRRVLDSRVNGTRLIAEASAGLASRPVLVCASAIGFYGNRGDEIVDEDSVPGTGFLADVVEAWEASAEPARAAGLRTAHLRQGIVLSKEGGALARMLLPFKLGTGGRIGSGRQWWSWVSLDDVVAAYLFALEQPLAGPVNVVAPGVVTNQEFVRAVGRALHRPTIFPLPAAAVKAAFGQMGEEMLLGGQRVAPTRLEAAGFTFGQPDIDSGLASALAG
;
A
#
# COMPACT_ATOMS: atom_id res chain seq x y z
N MET A 1 2.52 -23.01 -3.32
CA MET A 1 1.10 -22.58 -3.43
C MET A 1 0.82 -22.09 -4.84
N ARG A 2 -0.42 -22.25 -5.30
CA ARG A 2 -0.92 -21.54 -6.48
C ARG A 2 -1.60 -20.24 -6.03
N ILE A 3 -1.08 -19.10 -6.48
CA ILE A 3 -1.46 -17.76 -5.99
C ILE A 3 -1.95 -16.90 -7.15
N ALA A 4 -3.18 -16.37 -7.05
CA ALA A 4 -3.66 -15.36 -7.97
C ALA A 4 -3.26 -13.96 -7.49
N ILE A 5 -2.82 -13.09 -8.40
CA ILE A 5 -2.36 -11.74 -8.07
C ILE A 5 -3.00 -10.71 -9.00
N THR A 6 -3.67 -9.71 -8.44
CA THR A 6 -4.11 -8.51 -9.17
C THR A 6 -3.09 -7.40 -8.99
N GLY A 7 -2.95 -6.51 -9.98
CA GLY A 7 -2.04 -5.38 -9.88
C GLY A 7 -0.55 -5.77 -9.89
N SER A 8 -0.21 -6.92 -10.45
CA SER A 8 1.16 -7.45 -10.56
C SER A 8 2.14 -6.54 -11.31
N SER A 9 1.67 -5.61 -12.14
CA SER A 9 2.50 -4.63 -12.85
C SER A 9 2.78 -3.34 -12.08
N GLY A 10 2.23 -3.19 -10.87
CA GLY A 10 2.50 -2.05 -9.99
C GLY A 10 3.83 -2.18 -9.26
N LEU A 11 4.26 -1.12 -8.53
CA LEU A 11 5.52 -1.10 -7.77
C LEU A 11 5.64 -2.33 -6.84
N ILE A 12 4.67 -2.54 -5.97
CA ILE A 12 4.67 -3.67 -5.03
C ILE A 12 4.43 -4.98 -5.81
N GLY A 13 3.49 -4.97 -6.76
CA GLY A 13 3.14 -6.15 -7.53
C GLY A 13 4.32 -6.75 -8.29
N THR A 14 5.15 -5.93 -8.92
CA THR A 14 6.35 -6.39 -9.63
C THR A 14 7.36 -7.04 -8.68
N ALA A 15 7.66 -6.38 -7.56
CA ALA A 15 8.60 -6.90 -6.57
C ALA A 15 8.06 -8.18 -5.89
N LEU A 16 6.77 -8.20 -5.55
CA LEU A 16 6.14 -9.36 -4.93
C LEU A 16 6.05 -10.55 -5.90
N THR A 17 5.74 -10.31 -7.17
CA THR A 17 5.72 -11.37 -8.21
C THR A 17 7.07 -12.07 -8.27
N ALA A 18 8.16 -11.31 -8.39
CA ALA A 18 9.52 -11.89 -8.41
C ALA A 18 9.82 -12.70 -7.14
N ALA A 19 9.50 -12.16 -5.97
CA ALA A 19 9.75 -12.85 -4.69
C ALA A 19 8.92 -14.14 -4.54
N LEU A 20 7.67 -14.15 -5.01
CA LEU A 20 6.82 -15.34 -5.00
C LEU A 20 7.33 -16.42 -5.98
N GLU A 21 7.79 -16.03 -7.17
CA GLU A 21 8.41 -16.94 -8.14
C GLU A 21 9.71 -17.54 -7.59
N ASP A 22 10.56 -16.72 -6.98
CA ASP A 22 11.81 -17.16 -6.33
C ASP A 22 11.54 -18.12 -5.16
N ALA A 23 10.43 -17.96 -4.44
CA ALA A 23 9.96 -18.87 -3.40
C ALA A 23 9.31 -20.16 -3.96
N GLY A 24 9.22 -20.31 -5.29
CA GLY A 24 8.68 -21.49 -5.95
C GLY A 24 7.15 -21.58 -5.96
N HIS A 25 6.45 -20.48 -5.87
CA HIS A 25 4.99 -20.43 -6.00
C HIS A 25 4.57 -20.41 -7.48
N ASP A 26 3.40 -21.00 -7.79
CA ASP A 26 2.77 -20.95 -9.10
C ASP A 26 1.85 -19.72 -9.16
N LEU A 27 2.13 -18.78 -10.05
CA LEU A 27 1.41 -17.51 -10.13
C LEU A 27 0.39 -17.47 -11.26
N LEU A 28 -0.77 -16.88 -10.95
CA LEU A 28 -1.86 -16.61 -11.87
C LEU A 28 -2.15 -15.11 -11.86
N HIS A 29 -1.85 -14.42 -12.96
CA HIS A 29 -2.02 -12.97 -13.05
C HIS A 29 -3.46 -12.60 -13.41
N VAL A 30 -4.13 -11.82 -12.56
CA VAL A 30 -5.47 -11.31 -12.85
C VAL A 30 -5.33 -9.97 -13.58
N VAL A 31 -5.69 -9.96 -14.86
CA VAL A 31 -5.41 -8.87 -15.80
C VAL A 31 -6.68 -8.28 -16.41
N ARG A 32 -6.64 -7.00 -16.81
CA ARG A 32 -7.79 -6.31 -17.42
C ARG A 32 -7.94 -6.52 -18.92
N HIS A 33 -6.91 -7.01 -19.58
CA HIS A 33 -6.94 -7.37 -21.01
C HIS A 33 -7.30 -8.84 -21.19
N ALA A 34 -7.62 -9.23 -22.41
CA ALA A 34 -7.80 -10.63 -22.74
C ALA A 34 -6.50 -11.41 -22.45
N PRO A 35 -6.60 -12.62 -21.87
CA PRO A 35 -5.44 -13.42 -21.51
C PRO A 35 -4.53 -13.69 -22.72
N THR A 36 -3.24 -13.57 -22.52
CA THR A 36 -2.23 -13.81 -23.56
C THR A 36 -1.95 -15.31 -23.64
N THR A 37 -2.02 -15.88 -24.84
CA THR A 37 -1.73 -17.30 -25.06
C THR A 37 -0.35 -17.68 -24.52
N GLY A 38 -0.29 -18.72 -23.69
CA GLY A 38 0.94 -19.21 -23.08
C GLY A 38 1.35 -18.50 -21.79
N ARG A 39 0.53 -17.59 -21.28
CA ARG A 39 0.70 -16.99 -19.95
C ARG A 39 -0.38 -17.49 -18.99
N ALA A 40 -0.04 -17.59 -17.70
CA ALA A 40 -0.99 -17.89 -16.65
C ALA A 40 -1.73 -16.60 -16.26
N GLU A 41 -2.75 -16.26 -17.02
CA GLU A 41 -3.54 -15.03 -16.88
C GLU A 41 -5.03 -15.34 -16.77
N VAL A 42 -5.73 -14.56 -15.93
CA VAL A 42 -7.19 -14.57 -15.77
C VAL A 42 -7.72 -13.18 -16.06
N GLN A 43 -8.75 -13.10 -16.89
CA GLN A 43 -9.38 -11.82 -17.20
C GLN A 43 -10.33 -11.39 -16.08
N TRP A 44 -10.29 -10.11 -15.76
CA TRP A 44 -11.31 -9.41 -14.99
C TRP A 44 -11.63 -8.04 -15.61
N ASP A 45 -12.83 -7.57 -15.36
CA ASP A 45 -13.30 -6.22 -15.76
C ASP A 45 -14.14 -5.65 -14.63
N ILE A 46 -13.59 -4.63 -13.95
CA ILE A 46 -14.23 -4.00 -12.79
C ILE A 46 -15.49 -3.24 -13.21
N ASP A 47 -15.46 -2.60 -14.37
CA ASP A 47 -16.58 -1.78 -14.86
C ASP A 47 -17.75 -2.67 -15.33
N ALA A 48 -17.45 -3.83 -15.90
CA ALA A 48 -18.44 -4.84 -16.27
C ALA A 48 -18.88 -5.73 -15.10
N GLY A 49 -18.19 -5.65 -13.94
CA GLY A 49 -18.44 -6.56 -12.81
C GLY A 49 -18.11 -8.01 -13.12
N PHE A 50 -17.11 -8.26 -13.95
CA PHE A 50 -16.75 -9.60 -14.44
C PHE A 50 -15.37 -10.03 -13.94
N VAL A 51 -15.28 -11.29 -13.50
CA VAL A 51 -14.04 -12.05 -13.33
C VAL A 51 -14.26 -13.49 -13.76
N ASP A 52 -13.31 -14.08 -14.47
CA ASP A 52 -13.34 -15.48 -14.83
C ASP A 52 -13.06 -16.35 -13.58
N ALA A 53 -14.11 -16.63 -12.83
CA ALA A 53 -14.02 -17.37 -11.57
C ALA A 53 -13.60 -18.84 -11.79
N ASP A 54 -13.99 -19.46 -12.89
CA ASP A 54 -13.62 -20.84 -13.19
C ASP A 54 -12.10 -20.98 -13.37
N ALA A 55 -11.46 -19.97 -13.95
CA ALA A 55 -10.00 -19.93 -14.10
C ALA A 55 -9.27 -19.73 -12.76
N LEU A 56 -9.96 -19.22 -11.73
CA LEU A 56 -9.43 -19.09 -10.36
C LEU A 56 -9.54 -20.37 -9.54
N GLU A 57 -10.25 -21.41 -10.00
CA GLU A 57 -10.34 -22.65 -9.24
C GLU A 57 -8.97 -23.28 -8.96
N GLY A 58 -8.82 -23.81 -7.74
CA GLY A 58 -7.58 -24.42 -7.27
C GLY A 58 -6.51 -23.44 -6.81
N VAL A 59 -6.76 -22.11 -6.79
CA VAL A 59 -5.87 -21.18 -6.12
C VAL A 59 -5.99 -21.32 -4.60
N GLU A 60 -4.86 -21.29 -3.91
CA GLU A 60 -4.76 -21.40 -2.45
C GLU A 60 -4.74 -20.04 -1.78
N ALA A 61 -4.33 -18.99 -2.53
CA ALA A 61 -4.34 -17.61 -2.06
C ALA A 61 -4.62 -16.63 -3.20
N ILE A 62 -5.21 -15.49 -2.87
CA ILE A 62 -5.39 -14.35 -3.76
C ILE A 62 -4.77 -13.13 -3.11
N VAL A 63 -3.82 -12.48 -3.82
CA VAL A 63 -3.22 -11.21 -3.41
C VAL A 63 -3.82 -10.09 -4.26
N HIS A 64 -4.55 -9.18 -3.61
CA HIS A 64 -5.25 -8.09 -4.28
C HIS A 64 -4.54 -6.76 -4.07
N LEU A 65 -3.78 -6.30 -5.10
CA LEU A 65 -3.00 -5.05 -5.08
C LEU A 65 -3.56 -3.97 -6.01
N ALA A 66 -4.53 -4.31 -6.85
CA ALA A 66 -5.04 -3.39 -7.86
C ALA A 66 -5.76 -2.18 -7.25
N GLY A 67 -5.50 -1.01 -7.81
CA GLY A 67 -6.15 0.24 -7.41
C GLY A 67 -5.65 1.41 -8.23
N GLU A 68 -6.49 2.44 -8.41
CA GLU A 68 -6.15 3.68 -9.11
C GLU A 68 -5.05 4.45 -8.36
N ASN A 69 -4.17 5.12 -9.13
CA ASN A 69 -3.07 5.91 -8.57
C ASN A 69 -3.60 7.13 -7.79
N ILE A 70 -3.30 7.19 -6.50
CA ILE A 70 -3.74 8.27 -5.61
C ILE A 70 -2.84 9.50 -5.64
N GLY A 71 -1.60 9.36 -6.09
CA GLY A 71 -0.57 10.41 -6.07
C GLY A 71 -0.72 11.43 -7.20
N GLN A 72 -1.90 11.98 -7.40
CA GLN A 72 -2.22 13.02 -8.39
C GLN A 72 -3.16 14.06 -7.75
N ARG A 73 -3.28 15.25 -8.35
CA ARG A 73 -4.21 16.27 -7.83
C ARG A 73 -5.65 15.76 -7.94
N TRP A 74 -6.39 15.78 -6.83
CA TRP A 74 -7.75 15.24 -6.79
C TRP A 74 -8.77 16.22 -7.36
N SER A 75 -9.42 15.81 -8.46
CA SER A 75 -10.72 16.30 -8.91
C SER A 75 -11.81 15.33 -8.43
N ASP A 76 -13.07 15.69 -8.59
CA ASP A 76 -14.19 14.82 -8.24
C ASP A 76 -14.14 13.49 -9.03
N ASP A 77 -13.74 13.54 -10.31
CA ASP A 77 -13.56 12.34 -11.12
C ASP A 77 -12.43 11.46 -10.63
N ILE A 78 -11.30 12.04 -10.22
CA ILE A 78 -10.18 11.27 -9.67
C ILE A 78 -10.56 10.66 -8.34
N ARG A 79 -11.25 11.41 -7.45
CA ARG A 79 -11.74 10.87 -6.18
C ARG A 79 -12.67 9.69 -6.38
N ARG A 80 -13.62 9.82 -7.30
CA ARG A 80 -14.54 8.73 -7.67
C ARG A 80 -13.77 7.51 -8.18
N ARG A 81 -12.87 7.68 -9.15
CA ARG A 81 -12.05 6.55 -9.66
C ARG A 81 -11.21 5.89 -8.58
N VAL A 82 -10.63 6.68 -7.67
CA VAL A 82 -9.85 6.14 -6.54
C VAL A 82 -10.72 5.28 -5.62
N LEU A 83 -11.93 5.74 -5.31
CA LEU A 83 -12.90 4.99 -4.50
C LEU A 83 -13.39 3.75 -5.26
N ASP A 84 -13.92 3.93 -6.47
CA ASP A 84 -14.59 2.88 -7.25
C ASP A 84 -13.62 1.74 -7.60
N SER A 85 -12.39 2.06 -8.01
CA SER A 85 -11.40 1.04 -8.33
C SER A 85 -11.08 0.12 -7.14
N ARG A 86 -11.10 0.67 -5.93
CA ARG A 86 -10.83 -0.08 -4.70
C ARG A 86 -12.06 -0.86 -4.23
N VAL A 87 -13.16 -0.18 -4.09
CA VAL A 87 -14.40 -0.78 -3.56
C VAL A 87 -14.94 -1.83 -4.52
N ASN A 88 -15.11 -1.49 -5.81
CA ASN A 88 -15.67 -2.42 -6.79
C ASN A 88 -14.70 -3.56 -7.10
N GLY A 89 -13.39 -3.23 -7.24
CA GLY A 89 -12.37 -4.24 -7.51
C GLY A 89 -12.24 -5.26 -6.38
N THR A 90 -12.19 -4.79 -5.12
CA THR A 90 -12.08 -5.68 -3.96
C THR A 90 -13.34 -6.51 -3.76
N ARG A 91 -14.53 -5.89 -3.92
CA ARG A 91 -15.79 -6.62 -3.83
C ARG A 91 -15.86 -7.74 -4.87
N LEU A 92 -15.53 -7.45 -6.12
CA LEU A 92 -15.54 -8.43 -7.20
C LEU A 92 -14.62 -9.63 -6.91
N ILE A 93 -13.41 -9.37 -6.45
CA ILE A 93 -12.46 -10.43 -6.06
C ILE A 93 -12.96 -11.18 -4.82
N ALA A 94 -13.55 -10.50 -3.84
CA ALA A 94 -14.08 -11.14 -2.63
C ALA A 94 -15.28 -12.04 -2.93
N GLU A 95 -16.19 -11.61 -3.81
CA GLU A 95 -17.34 -12.39 -4.27
C GLU A 95 -16.87 -13.64 -5.04
N ALA A 96 -15.93 -13.47 -5.97
CA ALA A 96 -15.33 -14.61 -6.68
C ALA A 96 -14.66 -15.58 -5.71
N SER A 97 -13.83 -15.08 -4.80
CA SER A 97 -13.14 -15.90 -3.80
C SER A 97 -14.11 -16.71 -2.93
N ALA A 98 -15.23 -16.10 -2.53
CA ALA A 98 -16.26 -16.73 -1.71
C ALA A 98 -16.92 -17.92 -2.40
N GLY A 99 -16.99 -17.93 -3.74
CA GLY A 99 -17.55 -19.00 -4.56
C GLY A 99 -16.61 -20.17 -4.84
N LEU A 100 -15.29 -20.01 -4.64
CA LEU A 100 -14.31 -21.04 -4.97
C LEU A 100 -14.33 -22.22 -4.00
N ALA A 101 -14.31 -23.44 -4.52
CA ALA A 101 -14.24 -24.66 -3.71
C ALA A 101 -12.89 -24.77 -2.98
N SER A 102 -11.82 -24.20 -3.52
CA SER A 102 -10.47 -24.16 -2.94
C SER A 102 -10.37 -23.34 -1.65
N ARG A 103 -11.35 -22.43 -1.38
CA ARG A 103 -11.38 -21.56 -0.19
C ARG A 103 -10.07 -20.80 0.06
N PRO A 104 -9.62 -19.98 -0.89
CA PRO A 104 -8.33 -19.32 -0.80
C PRO A 104 -8.24 -18.33 0.35
N VAL A 105 -7.02 -18.08 0.80
CA VAL A 105 -6.72 -16.92 1.64
C VAL A 105 -6.79 -15.66 0.79
N LEU A 106 -7.41 -14.60 1.30
CA LEU A 106 -7.49 -13.30 0.65
C LEU A 106 -6.59 -12.29 1.38
N VAL A 107 -5.52 -11.83 0.72
CA VAL A 107 -4.63 -10.79 1.25
C VAL A 107 -4.79 -9.54 0.39
N CYS A 108 -5.42 -8.52 0.96
CA CYS A 108 -5.70 -7.26 0.27
C CYS A 108 -4.70 -6.17 0.65
N ALA A 109 -4.30 -5.37 -0.32
CA ALA A 109 -3.69 -4.08 -0.02
C ALA A 109 -4.71 -3.20 0.73
N SER A 110 -4.18 -2.37 1.63
CA SER A 110 -4.88 -1.30 2.32
C SER A 110 -3.89 -0.18 2.63
N ALA A 111 -4.27 0.85 3.38
CA ALA A 111 -3.41 1.99 3.64
C ALA A 111 -3.62 2.57 5.04
N ILE A 112 -2.55 3.11 5.63
CA ILE A 112 -2.61 3.85 6.91
C ILE A 112 -3.46 5.13 6.81
N GLY A 113 -3.86 5.54 5.62
CA GLY A 113 -4.85 6.58 5.40
C GLY A 113 -6.15 6.39 6.18
N PHE A 114 -6.48 5.13 6.57
CA PHE A 114 -7.55 4.77 7.50
C PHE A 114 -7.58 5.64 8.74
N TYR A 115 -6.41 5.95 9.30
CA TYR A 115 -6.31 6.68 10.56
C TYR A 115 -6.51 8.19 10.43
N GLY A 116 -6.50 8.77 9.21
CA GLY A 116 -6.56 10.21 9.01
C GLY A 116 -5.38 10.95 9.67
N ASN A 117 -5.55 12.25 9.94
CA ASN A 117 -4.51 13.02 10.65
C ASN A 117 -4.76 12.94 12.16
N ARG A 118 -3.84 12.34 12.90
CA ARG A 118 -3.94 12.09 14.36
C ARG A 118 -2.94 12.90 15.21
N GLY A 119 -2.23 13.86 14.59
CA GLY A 119 -1.21 14.61 15.32
C GLY A 119 -0.13 13.68 15.90
N ASP A 120 0.12 13.78 17.22
CA ASP A 120 1.14 12.98 17.92
C ASP A 120 0.60 11.65 18.50
N GLU A 121 -0.68 11.38 18.36
CA GLU A 121 -1.30 10.13 18.83
C GLU A 121 -0.67 8.92 18.13
N ILE A 122 -0.29 7.91 18.91
CA ILE A 122 0.13 6.62 18.36
C ILE A 122 -1.12 5.81 18.08
N VAL A 123 -1.27 5.36 16.85
CA VAL A 123 -2.39 4.52 16.39
C VAL A 123 -1.88 3.15 15.98
N ASP A 124 -2.72 2.15 16.21
CA ASP A 124 -2.52 0.75 15.85
C ASP A 124 -3.77 0.17 15.15
N GLU A 125 -3.79 -1.14 14.95
CA GLU A 125 -4.86 -1.82 14.23
C GLU A 125 -6.21 -1.83 14.97
N ASP A 126 -6.22 -1.57 16.27
CA ASP A 126 -7.44 -1.49 17.10
C ASP A 126 -7.99 -0.06 17.19
N SER A 127 -7.24 0.91 16.67
CA SER A 127 -7.66 2.31 16.64
C SER A 127 -8.81 2.54 15.64
N VAL A 128 -9.76 3.41 16.03
CA VAL A 128 -10.91 3.77 15.18
C VAL A 128 -10.49 4.54 13.94
N PRO A 129 -11.31 4.54 12.85
CA PRO A 129 -11.02 5.32 11.66
C PRO A 129 -10.91 6.82 11.98
N GLY A 130 -10.07 7.51 11.23
CA GLY A 130 -9.94 8.95 11.27
C GLY A 130 -11.00 9.65 10.45
N THR A 131 -10.69 10.88 10.01
CA THR A 131 -11.57 11.69 9.16
C THR A 131 -10.82 12.13 7.90
N GLY A 132 -11.58 12.44 6.85
CA GLY A 132 -11.08 12.90 5.56
C GLY A 132 -11.26 11.87 4.45
N PHE A 133 -11.04 12.32 3.23
CA PHE A 133 -11.29 11.49 2.05
C PHE A 133 -10.53 10.16 2.06
N LEU A 134 -9.27 10.15 2.52
CA LEU A 134 -8.48 8.93 2.59
C LEU A 134 -9.03 7.93 3.61
N ALA A 135 -9.48 8.42 4.77
CA ALA A 135 -10.06 7.56 5.80
C ALA A 135 -11.37 6.92 5.29
N ASP A 136 -12.24 7.73 4.69
CA ASP A 136 -13.51 7.27 4.11
C ASP A 136 -13.27 6.22 3.00
N VAL A 137 -12.28 6.46 2.14
CA VAL A 137 -11.91 5.51 1.07
C VAL A 137 -11.42 4.19 1.64
N VAL A 138 -10.52 4.22 2.64
CA VAL A 138 -9.94 2.98 3.18
C VAL A 138 -10.98 2.20 3.98
N GLU A 139 -11.85 2.86 4.73
CA GLU A 139 -12.95 2.21 5.44
C GLU A 139 -13.89 1.48 4.47
N ALA A 140 -14.33 2.16 3.40
CA ALA A 140 -15.16 1.54 2.36
C ALA A 140 -14.43 0.42 1.61
N TRP A 141 -13.13 0.60 1.37
CA TRP A 141 -12.28 -0.40 0.72
C TRP A 141 -12.19 -1.69 1.54
N GLU A 142 -11.84 -1.61 2.82
CA GLU A 142 -11.75 -2.79 3.70
C GLU A 142 -13.11 -3.46 3.91
N ALA A 143 -14.20 -2.66 3.99
CA ALA A 143 -15.56 -3.18 4.10
C ALA A 143 -15.98 -3.96 2.85
N SER A 144 -15.46 -3.62 1.66
CA SER A 144 -15.83 -4.29 0.41
C SER A 144 -15.36 -5.75 0.29
N ALA A 145 -14.47 -6.21 1.18
CA ALA A 145 -14.07 -7.61 1.27
C ALA A 145 -15.03 -8.48 2.13
N GLU A 146 -16.16 -7.92 2.58
CA GLU A 146 -17.16 -8.63 3.41
C GLU A 146 -17.65 -9.96 2.80
N PRO A 147 -17.89 -10.10 1.47
CA PRO A 147 -18.32 -11.38 0.90
C PRO A 147 -17.35 -12.54 1.22
N ALA A 148 -16.03 -12.29 1.16
CA ALA A 148 -15.04 -13.29 1.49
C ALA A 148 -15.07 -13.64 3.00
N ARG A 149 -15.17 -12.63 3.87
CA ARG A 149 -15.28 -12.83 5.33
C ARG A 149 -16.55 -13.58 5.71
N ALA A 150 -17.70 -13.20 5.15
CA ALA A 150 -18.98 -13.86 5.39
C ALA A 150 -18.96 -15.32 4.96
N ALA A 151 -18.22 -15.66 3.89
CA ALA A 151 -17.96 -17.03 3.46
C ALA A 151 -16.97 -17.77 4.39
N GLY A 152 -16.40 -17.11 5.40
CA GLY A 152 -15.44 -17.69 6.35
C GLY A 152 -14.03 -17.85 5.77
N LEU A 153 -13.67 -17.08 4.75
CA LEU A 153 -12.30 -17.05 4.24
C LEU A 153 -11.40 -16.20 5.14
N ARG A 154 -10.17 -16.66 5.36
CA ARG A 154 -9.15 -15.84 6.02
C ARG A 154 -8.85 -14.62 5.13
N THR A 155 -9.14 -13.43 5.64
CA THR A 155 -8.99 -12.17 4.92
C THR A 155 -8.11 -11.22 5.74
N ALA A 156 -7.01 -10.75 5.17
CA ALA A 156 -6.10 -9.78 5.78
C ALA A 156 -6.04 -8.50 4.93
N HIS A 157 -6.02 -7.33 5.59
CA HIS A 157 -5.89 -6.01 4.97
C HIS A 157 -4.56 -5.40 5.40
N LEU A 158 -3.59 -5.35 4.50
CA LEU A 158 -2.26 -4.82 4.78
C LEU A 158 -2.27 -3.30 4.62
N ARG A 159 -2.43 -2.57 5.74
CA ARG A 159 -2.40 -1.10 5.80
C ARG A 159 -0.99 -0.59 5.66
N GLN A 160 -0.58 -0.29 4.43
CA GLN A 160 0.77 0.14 4.11
C GLN A 160 1.00 1.60 4.46
N GLY A 161 2.20 1.89 5.00
CA GLY A 161 2.75 3.23 5.12
C GLY A 161 3.29 3.77 3.80
N ILE A 162 4.10 4.82 3.87
CA ILE A 162 4.81 5.37 2.72
C ILE A 162 5.87 4.37 2.27
N VAL A 163 5.62 3.68 1.16
CA VAL A 163 6.56 2.69 0.62
C VAL A 163 7.78 3.40 0.00
N LEU A 164 8.96 3.06 0.49
CA LEU A 164 10.23 3.63 0.01
C LEU A 164 10.78 2.81 -1.15
N SER A 165 10.87 3.43 -2.33
CA SER A 165 11.54 2.90 -3.51
C SER A 165 11.95 4.04 -4.44
N LYS A 166 13.11 3.92 -5.08
CA LYS A 166 13.54 4.84 -6.13
C LYS A 166 12.83 4.60 -7.46
N GLU A 167 12.22 3.44 -7.65
CA GLU A 167 11.55 3.03 -8.89
C GLU A 167 10.13 3.57 -9.01
N GLY A 168 9.52 3.97 -7.88
CA GLY A 168 8.14 4.47 -7.88
C GLY A 168 7.69 5.06 -6.55
N GLY A 169 6.39 5.39 -6.49
CA GLY A 169 5.77 5.90 -5.28
C GLY A 169 6.20 7.33 -4.89
N ALA A 170 6.13 7.63 -3.59
CA ALA A 170 6.39 8.96 -3.06
C ALA A 170 7.89 9.34 -3.13
N LEU A 171 8.78 8.44 -2.75
CA LEU A 171 10.22 8.70 -2.72
C LEU A 171 10.74 9.05 -4.11
N ALA A 172 10.42 8.27 -5.14
CA ALA A 172 10.88 8.51 -6.51
C ALA A 172 10.53 9.93 -7.00
N ARG A 173 9.34 10.42 -6.68
CA ARG A 173 8.91 11.79 -7.02
C ARG A 173 9.67 12.87 -6.26
N MET A 174 10.09 12.57 -5.04
CA MET A 174 10.87 13.50 -4.21
C MET A 174 12.34 13.55 -4.61
N LEU A 175 12.90 12.49 -5.18
CA LEU A 175 14.34 12.40 -5.44
C LEU A 175 14.87 13.54 -6.32
N LEU A 176 14.13 13.97 -7.35
CA LEU A 176 14.63 15.01 -8.27
C LEU A 176 14.87 16.36 -7.57
N PRO A 177 13.93 16.94 -6.82
CA PRO A 177 14.19 18.16 -6.03
C PRO A 177 15.36 18.00 -5.06
N PHE A 178 15.48 16.84 -4.39
CA PHE A 178 16.57 16.60 -3.45
C PHE A 178 17.93 16.49 -4.16
N LYS A 179 18.03 15.78 -5.29
CA LYS A 179 19.25 15.69 -6.10
C LYS A 179 19.72 17.06 -6.58
N LEU A 180 18.79 17.97 -6.89
CA LEU A 180 19.06 19.34 -7.27
C LEU A 180 19.39 20.27 -6.08
N GLY A 181 19.36 19.75 -4.85
CA GLY A 181 19.63 20.54 -3.63
C GLY A 181 18.51 21.51 -3.25
N THR A 182 17.33 21.41 -3.86
CA THR A 182 16.14 22.23 -3.58
C THR A 182 15.16 21.56 -2.64
N GLY A 183 15.48 20.39 -2.12
CA GLY A 183 14.66 19.65 -1.15
C GLY A 183 14.61 20.32 0.22
N GLY A 184 13.52 20.09 0.95
CA GLY A 184 13.35 20.61 2.29
C GLY A 184 12.06 20.15 2.94
N ARG A 185 11.89 20.53 4.22
CA ARG A 185 10.69 20.16 4.99
C ARG A 185 9.41 20.72 4.35
N ILE A 186 8.33 19.97 4.50
CA ILE A 186 7.02 20.35 4.00
C ILE A 186 6.20 20.94 5.15
N GLY A 187 5.69 22.15 4.97
CA GLY A 187 4.92 22.86 6.00
C GLY A 187 5.72 23.03 7.31
N SER A 188 5.16 22.59 8.42
CA SER A 188 5.83 22.63 9.73
C SER A 188 6.96 21.61 9.85
N GLY A 189 6.91 20.51 9.10
CA GLY A 189 7.81 19.38 9.20
C GLY A 189 7.57 18.49 10.44
N ARG A 190 6.56 18.81 11.26
CA ARG A 190 6.27 18.06 12.51
C ARG A 190 5.28 16.91 12.32
N GLN A 191 4.60 16.85 11.16
CA GLN A 191 3.69 15.75 10.84
C GLN A 191 4.46 14.42 10.76
N TRP A 192 3.89 13.37 11.34
CA TRP A 192 4.47 12.04 11.35
C TRP A 192 4.32 11.36 10.00
N TRP A 193 5.38 10.73 9.56
CA TRP A 193 5.43 9.94 8.33
C TRP A 193 5.80 8.50 8.67
N SER A 194 4.79 7.65 8.77
CA SER A 194 4.98 6.21 8.88
C SER A 194 5.30 5.65 7.51
N TRP A 195 6.45 5.04 7.41
CA TRP A 195 7.06 4.55 6.18
C TRP A 195 7.40 3.07 6.30
N VAL A 196 7.71 2.42 5.18
CA VAL A 196 8.20 1.04 5.11
C VAL A 196 9.06 0.88 3.86
N SER A 197 10.09 0.02 3.89
CA SER A 197 10.84 -0.33 2.70
C SER A 197 10.01 -1.21 1.75
N LEU A 198 10.32 -1.18 0.45
CA LEU A 198 9.68 -2.09 -0.50
C LEU A 198 9.96 -3.56 -0.15
N ASP A 199 11.18 -3.86 0.31
CA ASP A 199 11.58 -5.21 0.72
C ASP A 199 10.75 -5.71 1.91
N ASP A 200 10.53 -4.86 2.94
CA ASP A 200 9.69 -5.22 4.08
C ASP A 200 8.20 -5.33 3.73
N VAL A 201 7.73 -4.55 2.75
CA VAL A 201 6.37 -4.75 2.21
C VAL A 201 6.24 -6.13 1.58
N VAL A 202 7.17 -6.51 0.71
CA VAL A 202 7.18 -7.82 0.07
C VAL A 202 7.25 -8.93 1.11
N ALA A 203 8.16 -8.82 2.08
CA ALA A 203 8.29 -9.77 3.19
C ALA A 203 6.99 -9.87 4.02
N ALA A 204 6.29 -8.75 4.27
CA ALA A 204 5.02 -8.75 4.99
C ALA A 204 3.90 -9.47 4.21
N TYR A 205 3.86 -9.36 2.87
CA TYR A 205 2.93 -10.14 2.05
C TYR A 205 3.24 -11.64 2.12
N LEU A 206 4.49 -12.05 1.96
CA LEU A 206 4.90 -13.46 2.10
C LEU A 206 4.53 -13.99 3.49
N PHE A 207 4.84 -13.22 4.53
CA PHE A 207 4.49 -13.56 5.91
C PHE A 207 2.98 -13.69 6.12
N ALA A 208 2.16 -12.79 5.56
CA ALA A 208 0.71 -12.85 5.66
C ALA A 208 0.08 -14.03 4.90
N LEU A 209 0.73 -14.52 3.86
CA LEU A 209 0.31 -15.76 3.18
C LEU A 209 0.50 -16.99 4.06
N GLU A 210 1.60 -17.06 4.80
CA GLU A 210 2.00 -18.21 5.62
C GLU A 210 1.39 -18.18 7.03
N GLN A 211 1.29 -17.00 7.65
CA GLN A 211 0.82 -16.85 9.03
C GLN A 211 -0.69 -16.64 9.11
N PRO A 212 -1.34 -16.99 10.23
CA PRO A 212 -2.80 -16.87 10.41
C PRO A 212 -3.24 -15.40 10.66
N LEU A 213 -2.65 -14.45 9.98
CA LEU A 213 -3.05 -13.04 10.06
C LEU A 213 -4.42 -12.83 9.41
N ALA A 214 -5.30 -12.10 10.10
CA ALA A 214 -6.64 -11.74 9.64
C ALA A 214 -7.03 -10.33 10.11
N GLY A 215 -7.95 -9.69 9.39
CA GLY A 215 -8.34 -8.30 9.65
C GLY A 215 -7.26 -7.29 9.24
N PRO A 216 -7.29 -6.07 9.81
CA PRO A 216 -6.29 -5.04 9.51
C PRO A 216 -4.91 -5.40 10.09
N VAL A 217 -3.86 -5.11 9.32
CA VAL A 217 -2.45 -5.33 9.70
C VAL A 217 -1.64 -4.14 9.20
N ASN A 218 -1.02 -3.39 10.10
CA ASN A 218 -0.18 -2.25 9.75
C ASN A 218 1.18 -2.71 9.20
N VAL A 219 1.49 -2.30 7.98
CA VAL A 219 2.77 -2.57 7.33
C VAL A 219 3.56 -1.27 7.29
N VAL A 220 4.19 -0.96 8.41
CA VAL A 220 5.01 0.24 8.65
C VAL A 220 6.26 -0.15 9.43
N ALA A 221 7.39 0.47 9.15
CA ALA A 221 8.60 0.25 9.94
C ALA A 221 8.41 0.79 11.38
N PRO A 222 8.97 0.13 12.41
CA PRO A 222 8.84 0.60 13.79
C PRO A 222 9.49 1.96 14.04
N GLY A 223 10.50 2.32 13.24
CA GLY A 223 11.19 3.61 13.29
C GLY A 223 10.44 4.73 12.58
N VAL A 224 9.18 5.01 12.97
CA VAL A 224 8.42 6.13 12.41
C VAL A 224 9.10 7.47 12.69
N VAL A 225 9.08 8.40 11.73
CA VAL A 225 9.77 9.69 11.79
C VAL A 225 8.84 10.85 11.46
N THR A 226 9.20 12.07 11.90
CA THR A 226 8.56 13.28 11.40
C THR A 226 9.02 13.58 9.96
N ASN A 227 8.22 14.37 9.21
CA ASN A 227 8.63 14.84 7.88
C ASN A 227 10.01 15.52 7.91
N GLN A 228 10.31 16.31 8.95
CA GLN A 228 11.61 16.97 9.06
C GLN A 228 12.76 15.96 9.22
N GLU A 229 12.59 14.91 10.02
CA GLU A 229 13.59 13.85 10.20
C GLU A 229 13.75 13.06 8.91
N PHE A 230 12.64 12.70 8.24
CA PHE A 230 12.64 12.05 6.94
C PHE A 230 13.45 12.85 5.90
N VAL A 231 13.14 14.14 5.77
CA VAL A 231 13.83 15.05 4.83
C VAL A 231 15.33 15.13 5.12
N ARG A 232 15.71 15.22 6.41
CA ARG A 232 17.13 15.20 6.80
C ARG A 232 17.81 13.88 6.47
N ALA A 233 17.12 12.75 6.68
CA ALA A 233 17.63 11.43 6.31
C ALA A 233 17.86 11.31 4.79
N VAL A 234 16.90 11.74 3.97
CA VAL A 234 17.07 11.81 2.50
C VAL A 234 18.23 12.69 2.11
N GLY A 235 18.39 13.84 2.77
CA GLY A 235 19.53 14.74 2.53
C GLY A 235 20.86 14.08 2.85
N ARG A 236 20.97 13.35 3.97
CA ARG A 236 22.17 12.56 4.31
C ARG A 236 22.46 11.50 3.26
N ALA A 237 21.45 10.69 2.92
CA ALA A 237 21.59 9.60 1.95
C ALA A 237 22.03 10.08 0.56
N LEU A 238 21.57 11.25 0.13
CA LEU A 238 21.93 11.84 -1.18
C LEU A 238 23.13 12.78 -1.12
N HIS A 239 23.69 13.07 0.06
CA HIS A 239 24.73 14.07 0.29
C HIS A 239 24.33 15.46 -0.27
N ARG A 240 23.10 15.89 0.04
CA ARG A 240 22.51 17.14 -0.43
C ARG A 240 21.92 17.95 0.74
N PRO A 241 22.03 19.29 0.69
CA PRO A 241 21.38 20.15 1.67
C PRO A 241 19.85 20.07 1.54
N THR A 242 19.14 20.29 2.67
CA THR A 242 17.69 20.25 2.75
C THR A 242 17.12 21.52 3.37
N ILE A 243 17.62 22.66 2.91
CA ILE A 243 17.41 23.99 3.51
C ILE A 243 16.22 24.77 2.92
N PHE A 244 15.63 24.30 1.82
CA PHE A 244 14.54 25.00 1.16
C PHE A 244 13.18 24.45 1.56
N PRO A 245 12.47 25.04 2.57
CA PRO A 245 11.19 24.51 2.99
C PRO A 245 10.12 24.75 1.91
N LEU A 246 9.20 23.79 1.75
CA LEU A 246 8.01 23.94 0.94
C LEU A 246 6.87 24.44 1.86
N PRO A 247 6.46 25.73 1.76
CA PRO A 247 5.42 26.29 2.64
C PRO A 247 4.07 25.58 2.47
N ALA A 248 3.31 25.43 3.57
CA ALA A 248 1.99 24.80 3.54
C ALA A 248 1.02 25.47 2.54
N ALA A 249 1.09 26.80 2.41
CA ALA A 249 0.28 27.53 1.43
C ALA A 249 0.60 27.13 -0.02
N ALA A 250 1.89 26.90 -0.33
CA ALA A 250 2.30 26.45 -1.66
C ALA A 250 1.83 25.01 -1.93
N VAL A 251 1.89 24.11 -0.91
CA VAL A 251 1.36 22.75 -1.01
C VAL A 251 -0.15 22.77 -1.31
N LYS A 252 -0.91 23.56 -0.54
CA LYS A 252 -2.36 23.70 -0.73
C LYS A 252 -2.70 24.25 -2.12
N ALA A 253 -2.00 25.26 -2.60
CA ALA A 253 -2.22 25.84 -3.92
C ALA A 253 -1.89 24.85 -5.06
N ALA A 254 -0.79 24.11 -4.96
CA ALA A 254 -0.34 23.18 -5.99
C ALA A 254 -1.14 21.88 -6.02
N PHE A 255 -1.43 21.31 -4.84
CA PHE A 255 -1.95 19.93 -4.71
C PHE A 255 -3.38 19.86 -4.14
N GLY A 256 -3.92 20.99 -3.61
CA GLY A 256 -5.27 21.01 -3.01
C GLY A 256 -5.40 20.03 -1.85
N GLN A 257 -6.56 19.38 -1.74
CA GLN A 257 -6.86 18.43 -0.67
C GLN A 257 -5.85 17.26 -0.60
N MET A 258 -5.36 16.76 -1.75
CA MET A 258 -4.32 15.72 -1.77
C MET A 258 -3.08 16.16 -0.97
N GLY A 259 -2.65 17.41 -1.18
CA GLY A 259 -1.51 17.96 -0.43
C GLY A 259 -1.80 18.12 1.07
N GLU A 260 -3.03 18.48 1.43
CA GLU A 260 -3.43 18.59 2.83
C GLU A 260 -3.41 17.23 3.54
N GLU A 261 -3.99 16.20 2.95
CA GLU A 261 -4.10 14.88 3.58
C GLU A 261 -2.80 14.08 3.50
N MET A 262 -2.11 14.07 2.35
CA MET A 262 -0.93 13.21 2.15
C MET A 262 0.42 13.86 2.53
N LEU A 263 0.53 15.20 2.46
CA LEU A 263 1.81 15.88 2.66
C LEU A 263 1.85 16.70 3.96
N LEU A 264 0.75 17.37 4.32
CA LEU A 264 0.66 18.21 5.51
C LEU A 264 0.05 17.48 6.71
N GLY A 265 -0.76 16.46 6.46
CA GLY A 265 -1.24 15.52 7.47
C GLY A 265 -0.22 14.42 7.75
N GLY A 266 -0.52 13.60 8.75
CA GLY A 266 0.30 12.44 9.07
C GLY A 266 -0.26 11.60 10.20
N GLN A 267 0.27 10.41 10.33
CA GLN A 267 -0.11 9.43 11.34
C GLN A 267 1.16 8.82 11.95
N ARG A 268 1.15 8.63 13.26
CA ARG A 268 2.19 7.89 13.98
C ARG A 268 1.69 6.48 14.22
N VAL A 269 1.96 5.58 13.27
CA VAL A 269 1.40 4.23 13.24
C VAL A 269 2.38 3.22 13.82
N ALA A 270 1.87 2.30 14.65
CA ALA A 270 2.60 1.15 15.18
C ALA A 270 2.23 -0.13 14.41
N PRO A 271 3.20 -1.01 14.08
CA PRO A 271 2.96 -2.31 13.41
C PRO A 271 2.65 -3.41 14.43
N THR A 272 1.69 -3.18 15.34
CA THR A 272 1.49 -3.98 16.56
C THR A 272 1.21 -5.45 16.24
N ARG A 273 0.38 -5.74 15.24
CA ARG A 273 0.01 -7.12 14.89
C ARG A 273 1.12 -7.87 14.17
N LEU A 274 1.92 -7.21 13.33
CA LEU A 274 3.09 -7.84 12.70
C LEU A 274 4.14 -8.20 13.76
N GLU A 275 4.46 -7.30 14.66
CA GLU A 275 5.43 -7.55 15.74
C GLU A 275 4.93 -8.66 16.68
N ALA A 276 3.66 -8.64 17.08
CA ALA A 276 3.06 -9.67 17.92
C ALA A 276 3.05 -11.06 17.25
N ALA A 277 2.95 -11.10 15.91
CA ALA A 277 3.05 -12.33 15.12
C ALA A 277 4.50 -12.82 14.91
N GLY A 278 5.51 -12.06 15.35
CA GLY A 278 6.92 -12.41 15.21
C GLY A 278 7.57 -11.97 13.90
N PHE A 279 6.94 -11.04 13.17
CA PHE A 279 7.57 -10.46 11.97
C PHE A 279 8.80 -9.62 12.35
N THR A 280 9.87 -9.78 11.61
CA THR A 280 11.10 -9.01 11.80
C THR A 280 11.34 -8.12 10.59
N PHE A 281 11.39 -6.81 10.82
CA PHE A 281 11.70 -5.83 9.78
C PHE A 281 13.19 -5.88 9.41
N GLY A 282 13.47 -5.97 8.11
CA GLY A 282 14.85 -5.90 7.59
C GLY A 282 15.40 -4.46 7.66
N GLN A 283 14.53 -3.47 7.55
CA GLN A 283 14.85 -2.04 7.61
C GLN A 283 14.03 -1.34 8.70
N PRO A 284 14.41 -1.48 9.99
CA PRO A 284 13.61 -0.97 11.10
C PRO A 284 13.70 0.55 11.32
N ASP A 285 14.72 1.21 10.78
CA ASP A 285 14.98 2.65 10.91
C ASP A 285 15.12 3.34 9.54
N ILE A 286 14.90 4.67 9.52
CA ILE A 286 14.80 5.43 8.27
C ILE A 286 16.12 5.44 7.47
N ASP A 287 17.26 5.39 8.13
CA ASP A 287 18.55 5.41 7.43
C ASP A 287 18.79 4.06 6.72
N SER A 288 18.47 2.92 7.34
CA SER A 288 18.50 1.60 6.72
C SER A 288 17.47 1.48 5.58
N GLY A 289 16.25 2.00 5.78
CA GLY A 289 15.20 2.01 4.75
C GLY A 289 15.57 2.82 3.52
N LEU A 290 16.18 3.99 3.70
CA LEU A 290 16.67 4.80 2.57
C LEU A 290 17.88 4.18 1.90
N ALA A 291 18.79 3.55 2.65
CA ALA A 291 19.93 2.85 2.09
C ALA A 291 19.48 1.72 1.15
N SER A 292 18.55 0.86 1.60
CA SER A 292 17.94 -0.18 0.74
C SER A 292 17.25 0.43 -0.48
N ALA A 293 16.36 1.41 -0.30
CA ALA A 293 15.59 2.01 -1.38
C ALA A 293 16.43 2.73 -2.47
N LEU A 294 17.64 3.17 -2.13
CA LEU A 294 18.53 3.90 -3.04
C LEU A 294 19.65 3.03 -3.65
N ALA A 295 19.95 1.86 -3.06
CA ALA A 295 21.02 0.96 -3.50
C ALA A 295 20.66 0.15 -4.76
N GLY A 296 19.42 -0.24 -4.94
CA GLY A 296 18.90 -1.09 -6.03
C GLY A 296 19.12 -0.55 -7.43
#